data_aad661707f691bc131d44a8d9ef172c4
#
_entry.id   aad661707f691bc131d44a8d9ef172c4
#
_cell.length_a   1.000
_cell.length_b   1.000
_cell.length_c   1.000
_cell.angle_alpha   90.00
_cell.angle_beta   90.00
_cell.angle_gamma   90.00
#
_symmetry.space_group_name_H-M   'P 1'
#
loop_
_entity.id
_entity.type
_entity.pdbx_description
1 polymer ?
#
loop_
_entity_poly.entity_id
_entity_poly.type
_entity_poly.pdbx_seq_one_letter_code
_entity_poly.pdbx_strand_id
1 'polypeptide(L)'
;MLVKAKKSLGQNFLIDKNIITKIVSISDITNKDVLEIGPGTGNLTEYIIKKKPKKLFLIEKDEALYQELQLKFQNEVEIINQDILKIDEKKISDNKLIVFGNLP
;
A
#
# COMPACT_ATOMS: atom_id res chain seq x y z
N MET A 1 0.25 12.23 4.41
CA MET A 1 -0.97 12.45 3.61
C MET A 1 -1.68 11.13 3.42
N LEU A 2 -2.98 11.15 3.47
CA LEU A 2 -3.79 9.96 3.31
C LEU A 2 -4.56 10.02 2.00
N VAL A 3 -4.38 9.01 1.15
CA VAL A 3 -5.19 8.82 -0.05
C VAL A 3 -6.09 7.61 0.21
N LYS A 4 -7.40 7.81 0.15
CA LYS A 4 -8.38 6.75 0.41
C LYS A 4 -9.20 6.47 -0.83
N ALA A 5 -9.50 5.19 -1.05
CA ALA A 5 -10.52 4.76 -1.99
C ALA A 5 -11.66 4.13 -1.20
N LYS A 6 -12.90 4.42 -1.58
CA LYS A 6 -14.05 3.72 -0.99
C LYS A 6 -13.97 2.25 -1.39
N LYS A 7 -14.41 1.36 -0.50
CA LYS A 7 -14.35 -0.08 -0.73
C LYS A 7 -14.97 -0.50 -2.06
N SER A 8 -16.14 0.06 -2.40
CA SER A 8 -16.83 -0.25 -3.64
C SER A 8 -16.10 0.28 -4.89
N LEU A 9 -15.40 1.39 -4.76
CA LEU A 9 -14.59 1.94 -5.84
C LEU A 9 -13.22 1.27 -5.90
N GLY A 10 -12.67 0.89 -4.75
CA GLY A 10 -11.33 0.37 -4.65
C GLY A 10 -11.08 -0.89 -5.45
N GLN A 11 -12.07 -1.78 -5.51
CA GLN A 11 -11.91 -3.04 -6.24
C GLN A 11 -11.78 -2.82 -7.74
N ASN A 12 -12.63 -2.00 -8.34
CA ASN A 12 -12.54 -1.68 -9.77
C ASN A 12 -11.41 -0.71 -10.06
N PHE A 13 -11.19 0.19 -9.15
CA PHE A 13 -10.19 1.24 -9.22
C PHE A 13 -8.77 0.67 -9.33
N LEU A 14 -8.46 -0.37 -8.55
CA LEU A 14 -7.14 -0.98 -8.53
C LEU A 14 -6.88 -1.88 -9.74
N ILE A 15 -7.90 -2.19 -10.54
CA ILE A 15 -7.75 -2.96 -11.77
C ILE A 15 -7.43 -2.05 -12.96
N ASP A 16 -7.89 -0.81 -12.95
CA ASP A 16 -7.66 0.15 -14.03
C ASP A 16 -6.28 0.80 -13.87
N LYS A 17 -5.37 0.45 -14.77
CA LYS A 17 -3.98 0.94 -14.74
C LYS A 17 -3.89 2.47 -14.84
N ASN A 18 -4.76 3.11 -15.59
CA ASN A 18 -4.72 4.56 -15.74
C ASN A 18 -5.09 5.26 -14.44
N ILE A 19 -6.09 4.73 -13.74
CA ILE A 19 -6.52 5.27 -12.45
C ILE A 19 -5.46 5.01 -11.39
N ILE A 20 -4.87 3.83 -11.37
CA ILE A 20 -3.77 3.49 -10.46
C ILE A 20 -2.62 4.48 -10.65
N THR A 21 -2.22 4.73 -11.89
CA THR A 21 -1.17 5.69 -12.20
C THR A 21 -1.49 7.08 -11.67
N LYS A 22 -2.74 7.53 -11.84
CA LYS A 22 -3.18 8.83 -11.32
C LYS A 22 -3.11 8.90 -9.80
N ILE A 23 -3.55 7.85 -9.11
CA ILE A 23 -3.49 7.81 -7.64
C ILE A 23 -2.04 7.99 -7.15
N VAL A 24 -1.12 7.23 -7.74
CA VAL A 24 0.28 7.28 -7.32
C VAL A 24 0.92 8.62 -7.67
N SER A 25 0.47 9.29 -8.73
CA SER A 25 1.02 10.58 -9.15
C SER A 25 0.48 11.78 -8.36
N ILE A 26 -0.60 11.60 -7.57
CA ILE A 26 -1.16 12.70 -6.76
C ILE A 26 -0.15 13.26 -5.77
N SER A 27 0.71 12.41 -5.25
CA SER A 27 1.71 12.81 -4.25
C SER A 27 3.10 12.44 -4.71
N ASP A 28 4.06 13.30 -4.40
CA ASP A 28 5.46 12.95 -4.56
C ASP A 28 5.86 12.04 -3.41
N ILE A 29 6.03 10.75 -3.70
CA ILE A 29 6.41 9.74 -2.73
C ILE A 29 7.88 9.33 -2.81
N THR A 30 8.63 9.95 -3.71
CA THR A 30 10.06 9.65 -3.88
C THR A 30 10.81 9.92 -2.58
N ASN A 31 11.58 8.94 -2.12
CA ASN A 31 12.35 9.01 -0.88
C ASN A 31 11.52 9.21 0.39
N LYS A 32 10.22 8.90 0.36
CA LYS A 32 9.34 8.99 1.52
C LYS A 32 8.93 7.62 2.00
N ASP A 33 8.55 7.54 3.27
CA ASP A 33 7.98 6.31 3.83
C ASP A 33 6.51 6.22 3.43
N VAL A 34 6.14 5.09 2.86
CA VAL A 34 4.80 4.85 2.32
C VAL A 34 4.19 3.61 2.96
N LEU A 35 2.92 3.70 3.28
CA LEU A 35 2.13 2.60 3.80
C LEU A 35 0.97 2.33 2.87
N GLU A 36 0.82 1.09 2.43
CA GLU A 36 -0.35 0.64 1.68
C GLU A 36 -1.16 -0.32 2.53
N ILE A 37 -2.47 -0.04 2.69
CA ILE A 37 -3.39 -0.85 3.46
C ILE A 37 -4.25 -1.65 2.50
N GLY A 38 -4.30 -2.98 2.71
CA GLY A 38 -5.11 -3.86 1.89
C GLY A 38 -4.63 -3.93 0.44
N PRO A 39 -3.35 -4.25 0.20
CA PRO A 39 -2.80 -4.24 -1.15
C PRO A 39 -3.40 -5.28 -2.09
N GLY A 40 -4.10 -6.28 -1.55
CA GLY A 40 -4.71 -7.33 -2.36
C GLY A 40 -3.65 -8.09 -3.15
N THR A 41 -3.78 -8.10 -4.47
CA THR A 41 -2.82 -8.78 -5.35
C THR A 41 -1.60 -7.94 -5.68
N GLY A 42 -1.53 -6.70 -5.20
CA GLY A 42 -0.35 -5.85 -5.36
C GLY A 42 -0.34 -4.98 -6.61
N ASN A 43 -1.50 -4.74 -7.22
CA ASN A 43 -1.56 -3.92 -8.43
C ASN A 43 -1.10 -2.49 -8.17
N LEU A 44 -1.60 -1.85 -7.14
CA LEU A 44 -1.15 -0.52 -6.75
C LEU A 44 0.30 -0.55 -6.25
N THR A 45 0.65 -1.60 -5.53
CA THR A 45 1.98 -1.78 -4.97
C THR A 45 3.08 -1.68 -6.04
N GLU A 46 2.86 -2.29 -7.20
CA GLU A 46 3.82 -2.26 -8.31
C GLU A 46 4.11 -0.82 -8.76
N TYR A 47 3.07 0.00 -8.85
CA TYR A 47 3.23 1.40 -9.27
C TYR A 47 3.89 2.25 -8.19
N ILE A 48 3.60 1.97 -6.93
CA ILE A 48 4.25 2.66 -5.82
C ILE A 48 5.76 2.38 -5.84
N ILE A 49 6.14 1.12 -6.03
CA ILE A 49 7.56 0.73 -6.08
C ILE A 49 8.30 1.49 -7.18
N LYS A 50 7.67 1.67 -8.34
CA LYS A 50 8.27 2.41 -9.46
C LYS A 50 8.57 3.87 -9.14
N LYS A 51 7.88 4.44 -8.16
CA LYS A 51 8.12 5.81 -7.71
C LYS A 51 9.26 5.94 -6.70
N LYS A 52 9.88 4.83 -6.35
CA LYS A 52 11.06 4.75 -5.49
C LYS A 52 10.86 5.43 -4.13
N PRO A 53 9.88 4.97 -3.33
CA PRO A 53 9.76 5.43 -1.95
C PRO A 53 11.01 5.01 -1.17
N LYS A 54 11.25 5.67 -0.05
CA LYS A 54 12.34 5.28 0.83
C LYS A 54 12.08 3.91 1.44
N LYS A 55 10.87 3.73 1.96
CA LYS A 55 10.38 2.45 2.48
C LYS A 55 8.93 2.28 2.08
N LEU A 56 8.55 1.06 1.79
CA LEU A 56 7.16 0.70 1.51
C LEU A 56 6.74 -0.40 2.45
N PHE A 57 5.72 -0.09 3.25
CA PHE A 57 5.09 -1.03 4.17
C PHE A 57 3.74 -1.44 3.61
N LEU A 58 3.43 -2.73 3.65
CA LEU A 58 2.12 -3.24 3.28
C LEU A 58 1.47 -3.84 4.52
N ILE A 59 0.20 -3.56 4.73
CA ILE A 59 -0.59 -4.20 5.78
C ILE A 59 -1.66 -5.03 5.12
N GLU A 60 -1.59 -6.35 5.28
CA GLU A 60 -2.53 -7.30 4.71
C GLU A 60 -2.95 -8.29 5.78
N LYS A 61 -4.26 -8.34 6.08
CA LYS A 61 -4.76 -9.25 7.11
C LYS A 61 -5.03 -10.66 6.60
N ASP A 62 -5.24 -10.83 5.29
CA ASP A 62 -5.49 -12.14 4.70
C ASP A 62 -4.19 -12.91 4.57
N GLU A 63 -4.14 -14.09 5.20
CA GLU A 63 -2.93 -14.91 5.24
C GLU A 63 -2.48 -15.38 3.86
N ALA A 64 -3.42 -15.78 3.00
CA ALA A 64 -3.09 -16.25 1.67
C ALA A 64 -2.52 -15.12 0.81
N LEU A 65 -3.13 -13.95 0.86
CA LEU A 65 -2.63 -12.77 0.14
C LEU A 65 -1.26 -12.33 0.68
N TYR A 66 -1.08 -12.38 2.00
CA TYR A 66 0.19 -12.08 2.62
C TYR A 66 1.31 -12.96 2.05
N GLN A 67 1.07 -14.27 1.95
CA GLN A 67 2.05 -15.21 1.39
C GLN A 67 2.35 -14.90 -0.08
N GLU A 68 1.32 -14.61 -0.87
CA GLU A 68 1.50 -14.26 -2.28
C GLU A 68 2.33 -12.98 -2.45
N LEU A 69 2.06 -11.98 -1.64
CA LEU A 69 2.79 -10.71 -1.67
C LEU A 69 4.25 -10.89 -1.28
N GLN A 70 4.53 -11.75 -0.30
CA GLN A 70 5.90 -12.09 0.10
C GLN A 70 6.69 -12.67 -1.07
N LEU A 71 6.07 -13.59 -1.81
CA LEU A 71 6.71 -14.21 -2.97
C LEU A 71 6.90 -13.21 -4.13
N LYS A 72 5.91 -12.35 -4.34
CA LYS A 72 5.90 -11.42 -5.45
C LYS A 72 6.91 -10.29 -5.30
N PHE A 73 6.97 -9.68 -4.12
CA PHE A 73 7.77 -8.47 -3.91
C PHE A 73 9.05 -8.70 -3.13
N GLN A 74 9.15 -9.79 -2.39
CA GLN A 74 10.35 -10.16 -1.63
C GLN A 74 10.91 -9.00 -0.81
N ASN A 75 12.13 -8.58 -1.08
CA ASN A 75 12.81 -7.56 -0.28
C ASN A 75 12.43 -6.10 -0.64
N GLU A 76 11.59 -5.90 -1.65
CA GLU A 76 11.20 -4.56 -2.07
C GLU A 76 10.21 -3.89 -1.12
N VAL A 77 9.54 -4.68 -0.29
CA VAL A 77 8.52 -4.21 0.63
C VAL A 77 8.67 -4.86 1.98
N GLU A 78 8.11 -4.23 3.00
CA GLU A 78 7.97 -4.83 4.32
C GLU A 78 6.48 -5.10 4.54
N ILE A 79 6.11 -6.36 4.72
CA ILE A 79 4.71 -6.76 4.81
C ILE A 79 4.35 -7.14 6.22
N ILE A 80 3.25 -6.59 6.72
CA ILE A 80 2.73 -6.86 8.06
C ILE A 80 1.40 -7.60 7.89
N ASN A 81 1.35 -8.84 8.40
CA ASN A 81 0.14 -9.66 8.34
C ASN A 81 -0.71 -9.40 9.59
N GLN A 82 -1.42 -8.28 9.57
CA GLN A 82 -2.30 -7.87 10.67
C GLN A 82 -3.46 -7.05 10.14
N ASP A 83 -4.45 -6.85 11.00
CA ASP A 83 -5.55 -5.94 10.75
C ASP A 83 -5.11 -4.52 11.08
N ILE A 84 -5.28 -3.58 10.16
CA ILE A 84 -4.90 -2.18 10.36
C ILE A 84 -5.56 -1.57 11.60
N LEU A 85 -6.75 -2.01 11.96
CA LEU A 85 -7.45 -1.49 13.14
C LEU A 85 -6.76 -1.86 14.44
N LYS A 86 -5.84 -2.82 14.41
CA LYS A 86 -5.09 -3.30 15.58
C LYS A 86 -3.65 -2.80 15.62
N ILE A 87 -3.26 -1.95 14.68
CA ILE A 87 -1.88 -1.45 14.57
C ILE A 87 -1.84 0.03 14.89
N ASP A 88 -0.84 0.44 15.68
CA ASP A 88 -0.48 1.83 15.85
C ASP A 88 0.51 2.20 14.73
N GLU A 89 0.13 3.15 13.89
CA GLU A 89 0.95 3.61 12.77
C GLU A 89 2.33 4.09 13.22
N LYS A 90 2.43 4.66 14.41
CA LYS A 90 3.71 5.13 14.97
C LYS A 90 4.71 4.01 15.20
N LYS A 91 4.23 2.78 15.37
CA LYS A 91 5.11 1.61 15.53
C LYS A 91 5.66 1.11 14.21
N ILE A 92 5.10 1.54 13.09
CA ILE A 92 5.57 1.17 11.76
C ILE A 92 6.77 2.04 11.38
N SER A 93 6.64 3.34 11.61
CA SER A 93 7.69 4.31 11.29
C SER A 93 7.58 5.53 12.19
N ASP A 94 8.73 6.07 12.61
CA ASP A 94 8.80 7.34 13.32
C ASP A 94 8.65 8.52 12.37
N ASN A 95 8.76 8.27 11.08
CA ASN A 95 8.64 9.30 10.06
C ASN A 95 7.19 9.50 9.68
N LYS A 96 6.92 10.63 9.03
CA LYS A 96 5.61 10.91 8.48
C LYS A 96 5.32 9.93 7.35
N LEU A 97 4.21 9.22 7.44
CA LEU A 97 3.80 8.24 6.44
C LEU A 97 2.84 8.85 5.42
N ILE A 98 3.04 8.49 4.15
CA ILE A 98 2.04 8.68 3.12
C ILE A 98 1.27 7.38 3.01
N VAL A 99 -0.05 7.43 3.16
CA VAL A 99 -0.87 6.24 3.25
C VAL A 99 -1.78 6.12 2.03
N PHE A 100 -1.69 4.98 1.35
CA PHE A 100 -2.64 4.57 0.34
C PHE A 100 -3.46 3.41 0.90
N GLY A 101 -4.76 3.43 0.69
CA GLY A 101 -5.55 2.34 1.21
C GLY A 101 -6.98 2.33 0.72
N ASN A 102 -7.55 1.13 0.71
CA ASN A 102 -8.95 0.89 0.50
C ASN A 102 -9.56 0.64 1.88
N LEU A 103 -10.02 1.70 2.52
CA LEU A 103 -10.59 1.64 3.87
C LEU A 103 -12.11 1.47 3.80
N PRO A 104 -12.69 0.64 4.69
CA PRO A 104 -14.15 0.50 4.76
C PRO A 104 -14.85 1.77 5.19
#